data_5b004fdf0a2c1f6ebec8681c0647cafb
#
_entry.id   5b004fdf0a2c1f6ebec8681c0647cafb
#
_cell.length_a   1.000
_cell.length_b   1.000
_cell.length_c   1.000
_cell.angle_alpha   90.00
_cell.angle_beta   90.00
_cell.angle_gamma   90.00
#
_symmetry.space_group_name_H-M   'P 1'
#
loop_
_entity.id
_entity.type
_entity.pdbx_description
1 polymer ?
#
loop_
_entity_poly.entity_id
_entity_poly.type
_entity_poly.pdbx_seq_one_letter_code
_entity_poly.pdbx_strand_id
1 'polypeptide(L)'
;MESKDDPVTRVPDSELDYDEELTYRWRGELFTGVGFDDSPSGLSEITYRHGVQDGPARDWYPSGILKGESWFREGVQHGTAREYDEDGRASSEAVYEYGILVSRSQRDQDGRLRQVCRLAEDSPNSRLLERFRREKGWPQNVLASISCLPAMLA
;
A
#
# COMPACT_ATOMS: atom_id res chain seq x y z
N MET A 1 -16.15 7.89 25.14
CA MET A 1 -17.14 7.78 24.03
C MET A 1 -16.47 8.34 22.80
N GLU A 2 -15.78 7.49 22.04
CA GLU A 2 -15.18 7.90 20.78
C GLU A 2 -16.31 8.09 19.77
N SER A 3 -16.47 9.30 19.27
CA SER A 3 -17.42 9.58 18.22
C SER A 3 -16.91 8.99 16.92
N LYS A 4 -17.63 8.08 16.42
CA LYS A 4 -17.42 7.24 15.28
C LYS A 4 -17.66 7.93 13.95
N ASP A 5 -17.37 9.19 13.73
CA ASP A 5 -17.52 9.86 12.44
C ASP A 5 -16.93 11.27 12.43
N ASP A 6 -15.69 11.44 12.90
CA ASP A 6 -14.97 12.64 12.49
C ASP A 6 -14.54 12.44 11.02
N PRO A 7 -14.96 13.33 10.11
CA PRO A 7 -14.57 13.23 8.72
C PRO A 7 -13.07 13.26 8.62
N VAL A 8 -12.49 12.28 7.93
CA VAL A 8 -11.04 12.22 7.69
C VAL A 8 -10.61 13.52 7.02
N THR A 9 -9.67 14.23 7.64
CA THR A 9 -9.12 15.46 7.08
C THR A 9 -8.45 15.14 5.74
N ARG A 10 -8.88 15.84 4.69
CA ARG A 10 -8.40 15.65 3.33
C ARG A 10 -7.80 16.94 2.81
N VAL A 11 -6.51 16.92 2.45
CA VAL A 11 -5.71 18.11 2.11
C VAL A 11 -4.98 17.90 0.78
N PRO A 12 -4.99 18.88 -0.13
CA PRO A 12 -4.13 18.81 -1.31
C PRO A 12 -2.66 18.65 -0.93
N ASP A 13 -1.93 17.79 -1.62
CA ASP A 13 -0.49 17.57 -1.37
C ASP A 13 0.32 18.87 -1.48
N SER A 14 -0.11 19.80 -2.32
CA SER A 14 0.49 21.11 -2.47
C SER A 14 0.43 22.00 -1.22
N GLU A 15 -0.42 21.67 -0.25
CA GLU A 15 -0.54 22.36 1.03
C GLU A 15 0.23 21.67 2.16
N LEU A 16 0.86 20.52 1.89
CA LEU A 16 1.66 19.78 2.85
C LEU A 16 3.11 20.19 2.77
N ASP A 17 3.70 20.57 3.88
CA ASP A 17 5.13 20.75 4.04
C ASP A 17 5.77 19.45 4.50
N TYR A 18 7.02 19.20 4.12
CA TYR A 18 7.77 18.03 4.60
C TYR A 18 9.25 18.37 4.79
N ASP A 19 9.86 17.68 5.74
CA ASP A 19 11.28 17.80 6.04
C ASP A 19 12.13 16.71 5.34
N GLU A 20 13.44 16.73 5.57
CA GLU A 20 14.40 15.77 5.01
C GLU A 20 14.13 14.31 5.46
N GLU A 21 13.44 14.14 6.58
CA GLU A 21 13.03 12.84 7.13
C GLU A 21 11.66 12.37 6.60
N LEU A 22 11.08 13.12 5.64
CA LEU A 22 9.74 12.88 5.08
C LEU A 22 8.64 12.89 6.14
N THR A 23 8.76 13.81 7.11
CA THR A 23 7.72 14.08 8.10
C THR A 23 6.80 15.19 7.57
N TYR A 24 5.55 14.87 7.36
CA TYR A 24 4.56 15.75 6.75
C TYR A 24 3.81 16.58 7.78
N ARG A 25 3.63 17.86 7.45
CA ARG A 25 2.94 18.84 8.28
C ARG A 25 1.90 19.59 7.45
N TRP A 26 0.82 19.92 8.11
CA TRP A 26 -0.18 20.83 7.58
C TRP A 26 -0.39 21.96 8.57
N ARG A 27 -0.23 23.20 8.09
CA ARG A 27 -0.30 24.42 8.94
C ARG A 27 0.61 24.38 10.17
N GLY A 28 1.80 23.78 9.99
CA GLY A 28 2.82 23.66 11.04
C GLY A 28 2.65 22.48 12.00
N GLU A 29 1.51 21.79 11.96
CA GLU A 29 1.24 20.63 12.82
C GLU A 29 1.49 19.31 12.07
N LEU A 30 1.88 18.25 12.80
CA LEU A 30 2.02 16.92 12.22
C LEU A 30 0.70 16.47 11.59
N PHE A 31 0.75 16.11 10.31
CA PHE A 31 -0.45 15.81 9.56
C PHE A 31 -0.98 14.40 9.85
N THR A 32 -2.26 14.30 10.17
CA THR A 32 -3.03 13.06 10.20
C THR A 32 -4.24 13.21 9.31
N GLY A 33 -4.34 12.39 8.27
CA GLY A 33 -5.41 12.48 7.28
C GLY A 33 -5.00 11.91 5.93
N VAL A 34 -5.65 12.37 4.88
CA VAL A 34 -5.37 11.99 3.50
C VAL A 34 -4.85 13.18 2.73
N GLY A 35 -3.62 13.07 2.24
CA GLY A 35 -3.07 13.95 1.23
C GLY A 35 -3.52 13.49 -0.16
N PHE A 36 -3.87 14.41 -1.06
CA PHE A 36 -4.28 14.05 -2.40
C PHE A 36 -3.70 14.98 -3.47
N ASP A 37 -3.44 14.42 -4.63
CA ASP A 37 -3.15 15.14 -5.86
C ASP A 37 -4.18 14.76 -6.92
N ASP A 38 -4.94 15.74 -7.39
CA ASP A 38 -5.93 15.56 -8.45
C ASP A 38 -5.44 16.28 -9.70
N SER A 39 -5.02 15.51 -10.67
CA SER A 39 -4.40 16.01 -11.90
C SER A 39 -5.07 15.41 -13.15
N PRO A 40 -4.80 15.95 -14.35
CA PRO A 40 -5.28 15.33 -15.60
C PRO A 40 -4.81 13.89 -15.80
N SER A 41 -3.76 13.46 -15.11
CA SER A 41 -3.22 12.09 -15.15
C SER A 41 -3.99 11.12 -14.24
N GLY A 42 -4.87 11.62 -13.40
CA GLY A 42 -5.65 10.88 -12.43
C GLY A 42 -5.55 11.43 -11.01
N LEU A 43 -6.15 10.74 -10.08
CA LEU A 43 -6.14 11.06 -8.66
C LEU A 43 -5.17 10.17 -7.91
N SER A 44 -4.38 10.77 -7.01
CA SER A 44 -3.56 10.04 -6.03
C SER A 44 -3.96 10.41 -4.63
N GLU A 45 -3.97 9.46 -3.72
CA GLU A 45 -4.23 9.65 -2.30
C GLU A 45 -3.23 8.90 -1.44
N ILE A 46 -2.73 9.55 -0.40
CA ILE A 46 -1.80 8.96 0.57
C ILE A 46 -2.35 9.22 1.97
N THR A 47 -2.40 8.19 2.79
CA THR A 47 -2.83 8.29 4.18
C THR A 47 -1.64 8.54 5.10
N TYR A 48 -1.79 9.53 5.98
CA TYR A 48 -0.78 9.92 6.96
C TYR A 48 -1.32 9.80 8.38
N ARG A 49 -0.41 9.47 9.30
CA ARG A 49 -0.65 9.50 10.74
C ARG A 49 0.55 10.14 11.44
N HIS A 50 0.29 11.22 12.19
CA HIS A 50 1.33 11.99 12.89
C HIS A 50 2.53 12.37 12.00
N GLY A 51 2.24 12.80 10.77
CA GLY A 51 3.24 13.25 9.81
C GLY A 51 3.94 12.14 9.04
N VAL A 52 3.62 10.89 9.28
CA VAL A 52 4.25 9.74 8.60
C VAL A 52 3.21 9.00 7.76
N GLN A 53 3.62 8.52 6.59
CA GLN A 53 2.76 7.68 5.75
C GLN A 53 2.39 6.40 6.51
N ASP A 54 1.10 6.20 6.76
CA ASP A 54 0.58 5.07 7.53
C ASP A 54 -0.85 4.77 7.09
N GLY A 55 -1.07 3.66 6.44
CA GLY A 55 -2.34 3.27 5.84
C GLY A 55 -2.26 3.07 4.32
N PRO A 56 -3.39 3.11 3.62
CA PRO A 56 -3.44 2.92 2.19
C PRO A 56 -2.92 4.14 1.42
N ALA A 57 -2.22 3.86 0.31
CA ALA A 57 -1.97 4.79 -0.78
C ALA A 57 -2.67 4.26 -2.03
N ARG A 58 -3.39 5.11 -2.73
CA ARG A 58 -4.21 4.74 -3.89
C ARG A 58 -4.03 5.70 -5.03
N ASP A 59 -4.02 5.15 -6.23
CA ASP A 59 -4.01 5.89 -7.49
C ASP A 59 -5.20 5.47 -8.34
N TRP A 60 -5.79 6.43 -9.04
CA TRP A 60 -6.88 6.19 -9.98
C TRP A 60 -6.55 6.73 -11.35
N TYR A 61 -7.00 6.05 -12.36
CA TYR A 61 -7.01 6.57 -13.73
C TYR A 61 -7.93 7.77 -13.84
N PRO A 62 -7.77 8.63 -14.87
CA PRO A 62 -8.71 9.73 -15.14
C PRO A 62 -10.16 9.27 -15.30
N SER A 63 -10.38 8.02 -15.68
CA SER A 63 -11.70 7.38 -15.76
C SER A 63 -12.35 7.11 -14.40
N GLY A 64 -11.61 7.23 -13.29
CA GLY A 64 -12.06 6.88 -11.95
C GLY A 64 -11.86 5.41 -11.57
N ILE A 65 -11.33 4.60 -12.46
CA ILE A 65 -10.97 3.21 -12.18
C ILE A 65 -9.71 3.18 -11.32
N LEU A 66 -9.69 2.37 -10.26
CA LEU A 66 -8.53 2.19 -9.41
C LEU A 66 -7.36 1.66 -10.23
N LYS A 67 -6.24 2.37 -10.21
CA LYS A 67 -5.01 2.01 -10.91
C LYS A 67 -4.07 1.20 -10.04
N GLY A 68 -4.00 1.55 -8.76
CA GLY A 68 -3.15 0.87 -7.79
C GLY A 68 -3.54 1.15 -6.36
N GLU A 69 -3.19 0.21 -5.50
CA GLU A 69 -3.32 0.35 -4.04
C GLU A 69 -2.11 -0.30 -3.39
N SER A 70 -1.53 0.36 -2.41
CA SER A 70 -0.47 -0.19 -1.58
C SER A 70 -0.68 0.22 -0.12
N TRP A 71 -0.08 -0.51 0.80
CA TRP A 71 -0.22 -0.28 2.22
C TRP A 71 1.12 0.07 2.86
N PHE A 72 1.06 1.05 3.75
CA PHE A 72 2.22 1.54 4.49
C PHE A 72 1.97 1.49 5.98
N ARG A 73 3.04 1.34 6.72
CA ARG A 73 3.06 1.44 8.17
C ARG A 73 4.35 2.13 8.61
N GLU A 74 4.21 3.18 9.41
CA GLU A 74 5.34 3.98 9.89
C GLU A 74 6.33 4.38 8.76
N GLY A 75 5.81 4.79 7.61
CA GLY A 75 6.60 5.20 6.45
C GLY A 75 7.16 4.06 5.60
N VAL A 76 6.89 2.81 5.95
CA VAL A 76 7.44 1.63 5.27
C VAL A 76 6.33 0.81 4.63
N GLN A 77 6.55 0.36 3.40
CA GLN A 77 5.58 -0.49 2.71
C GLN A 77 5.42 -1.82 3.44
N HIS A 78 4.19 -2.12 3.86
CA HIS A 78 3.85 -3.30 4.65
C HIS A 78 2.42 -3.74 4.39
N GLY A 79 2.25 -4.86 3.72
CA GLY A 79 0.97 -5.38 3.27
C GLY A 79 0.95 -5.70 1.79
N THR A 80 -0.24 -5.85 1.24
CA THR A 80 -0.44 -6.16 -0.17
C THR A 80 -0.43 -4.89 -1.01
N ALA A 81 0.26 -4.93 -2.15
CA ALA A 81 0.19 -3.93 -3.21
C ALA A 81 -0.46 -4.57 -4.45
N ARG A 82 -1.38 -3.87 -5.07
CA ARG A 82 -2.08 -4.30 -6.29
C ARG A 82 -2.07 -3.22 -7.34
N GLU A 83 -1.92 -3.63 -8.59
CA GLU A 83 -2.08 -2.79 -9.76
C GLU A 83 -3.20 -3.34 -10.63
N TYR A 84 -3.91 -2.44 -11.28
CA TYR A 84 -5.05 -2.75 -12.15
C TYR A 84 -4.86 -2.06 -13.49
N ASP A 85 -5.39 -2.65 -14.53
CA ASP A 85 -5.49 -2.00 -15.84
C ASP A 85 -6.71 -1.07 -15.93
N GLU A 86 -6.84 -0.37 -17.05
CA GLU A 86 -7.95 0.56 -17.28
C GLU A 86 -9.34 -0.12 -17.37
N ASP A 87 -9.37 -1.44 -17.52
CA ASP A 87 -10.60 -2.24 -17.45
C ASP A 87 -10.92 -2.71 -16.02
N GLY A 88 -10.09 -2.36 -15.03
CA GLY A 88 -10.24 -2.74 -13.63
C GLY A 88 -9.82 -4.16 -13.31
N ARG A 89 -9.06 -4.81 -14.20
CA ARG A 89 -8.54 -6.16 -13.96
C ARG A 89 -7.18 -6.08 -13.27
N ALA A 90 -6.95 -6.91 -12.28
CA ALA A 90 -5.66 -6.98 -11.62
C ALA A 90 -4.55 -7.36 -12.62
N SER A 91 -3.53 -6.53 -12.72
CA SER A 91 -2.35 -6.75 -13.56
C SER A 91 -1.18 -7.29 -12.75
N SER A 92 -1.04 -6.86 -11.50
CA SER A 92 -0.03 -7.38 -10.58
C SER A 92 -0.52 -7.38 -9.13
N GLU A 93 0.05 -8.28 -8.34
CA GLU A 93 -0.08 -8.31 -6.89
C GLU A 93 1.28 -8.58 -6.27
N ALA A 94 1.63 -7.82 -5.24
CA ALA A 94 2.87 -8.00 -4.50
C ALA A 94 2.59 -7.96 -2.99
N VAL A 95 3.37 -8.71 -2.23
CA VAL A 95 3.32 -8.70 -0.76
C VAL A 95 4.63 -8.13 -0.24
N TYR A 96 4.52 -7.12 0.59
CA TYR A 96 5.64 -6.51 1.29
C TYR A 96 5.51 -6.69 2.80
N GLU A 97 6.61 -6.93 3.44
CA GLU A 97 6.73 -6.88 4.89
C GLU A 97 7.95 -6.04 5.27
N TYR A 98 7.77 -5.02 6.08
CA TYR A 98 8.86 -4.13 6.54
C TYR A 98 9.70 -3.55 5.37
N GLY A 99 9.06 -3.24 4.25
CA GLY A 99 9.71 -2.76 3.04
C GLY A 99 10.40 -3.83 2.18
N ILE A 100 10.35 -5.08 2.61
CA ILE A 100 10.95 -6.20 1.88
C ILE A 100 9.89 -6.86 0.99
N LEU A 101 10.18 -7.00 -0.31
CA LEU A 101 9.33 -7.74 -1.23
C LEU A 101 9.37 -9.23 -0.88
N VAL A 102 8.26 -9.79 -0.45
CA VAL A 102 8.11 -11.20 -0.11
C VAL A 102 7.71 -12.03 -1.32
N SER A 103 6.75 -11.55 -2.10
CA SER A 103 6.30 -12.22 -3.32
C SER A 103 5.70 -11.22 -4.30
N ARG A 104 5.73 -11.58 -5.58
CA ARG A 104 5.04 -10.85 -6.65
C ARG A 104 4.43 -11.81 -7.64
N SER A 105 3.22 -11.52 -8.05
CA SER A 105 2.51 -12.18 -9.14
C SER A 105 2.16 -11.16 -10.23
N GLN A 106 2.19 -11.59 -11.47
CA GLN A 106 1.79 -10.78 -12.63
C GLN A 106 0.78 -11.54 -13.47
N ARG A 107 -0.08 -10.82 -14.16
CA ARG A 107 -1.04 -11.42 -15.08
C ARG A 107 -0.32 -11.92 -16.33
N ASP A 108 -0.56 -13.18 -16.64
CA ASP A 108 -0.06 -13.84 -17.85
C ASP A 108 -0.97 -13.58 -19.06
N GLN A 109 -0.59 -14.16 -20.19
CA GLN A 109 -1.34 -14.06 -21.45
C GLN A 109 -2.74 -14.69 -21.36
N ASP A 110 -2.95 -15.62 -20.42
CA ASP A 110 -4.24 -16.27 -20.19
C ASP A 110 -5.13 -15.48 -19.22
N GLY A 111 -4.68 -14.31 -18.76
CA GLY A 111 -5.40 -13.45 -17.83
C GLY A 111 -5.32 -13.89 -16.37
N ARG A 112 -4.42 -14.78 -16.00
CA ARG A 112 -4.24 -15.32 -14.65
C ARG A 112 -3.05 -14.68 -13.97
N LEU A 113 -3.17 -14.37 -12.68
CA LEU A 113 -2.05 -13.96 -11.87
C LEU A 113 -1.15 -15.18 -11.57
N ARG A 114 0.12 -15.08 -11.99
CA ARG A 114 1.14 -16.09 -11.73
C ARG A 114 2.29 -15.51 -10.95
N GLN A 115 2.76 -16.26 -9.97
CA GLN A 115 3.90 -15.84 -9.17
C GLN A 115 5.15 -15.78 -10.05
N VAL A 116 5.77 -14.61 -10.11
CA VAL A 116 7.00 -14.36 -10.90
C VAL A 116 8.21 -14.13 -10.01
N CYS A 117 7.99 -13.83 -8.72
CA CYS A 117 9.05 -13.61 -7.76
C CYS A 117 8.62 -14.07 -6.36
N ARG A 118 9.55 -14.67 -5.62
CA ARG A 118 9.41 -14.99 -4.21
C ARG A 118 10.73 -14.80 -3.49
N LEU A 119 10.68 -14.27 -2.28
CA LEU A 119 11.87 -14.14 -1.43
C LEU A 119 12.50 -15.51 -1.17
N ALA A 120 13.79 -15.63 -1.46
CA ALA A 120 14.53 -16.87 -1.21
C ALA A 120 14.72 -17.09 0.30
N GLU A 121 14.48 -18.31 0.77
CA GLU A 121 14.46 -18.66 2.20
C GLU A 121 15.79 -18.37 2.91
N ASP A 122 16.93 -18.59 2.25
CA ASP A 122 18.27 -18.39 2.82
C ASP A 122 18.90 -17.04 2.43
N SER A 123 18.14 -16.11 1.88
CA SER A 123 18.66 -14.81 1.48
C SER A 123 18.95 -13.90 2.69
N PRO A 124 19.83 -12.90 2.54
CA PRO A 124 20.01 -11.87 3.57
C PRO A 124 18.70 -11.18 3.96
N ASN A 125 17.82 -10.95 2.98
CA ASN A 125 16.53 -10.30 3.22
C ASN A 125 15.56 -11.21 3.99
N SER A 126 15.58 -12.52 3.81
CA SER A 126 14.76 -13.43 4.61
C SER A 126 15.16 -13.42 6.09
N ARG A 127 16.47 -13.40 6.38
CA ARG A 127 16.99 -13.30 7.76
C ARG A 127 16.66 -11.96 8.39
N LEU A 128 16.74 -10.87 7.61
CA LEU A 128 16.35 -9.53 8.05
C LEU A 128 14.85 -9.47 8.36
N LEU A 129 14.03 -10.07 7.50
CA LEU A 129 12.60 -10.17 7.68
C LEU A 129 12.22 -10.91 8.97
N GLU A 130 12.85 -12.06 9.24
CA GLU A 130 12.62 -12.82 10.47
C GLU A 130 12.99 -12.00 11.71
N ARG A 131 14.06 -11.22 11.64
CA ARG A 131 14.44 -10.31 12.73
C ARG A 131 13.36 -9.24 12.96
N PHE A 132 12.88 -8.57 11.92
CA PHE A 132 11.83 -7.58 12.03
C PHE A 132 10.50 -8.15 12.57
N ARG A 133 10.13 -9.34 12.15
CA ARG A 133 8.94 -10.03 12.66
C ARG A 133 9.03 -10.26 14.17
N ARG A 134 10.20 -10.61 14.69
CA ARG A 134 10.44 -10.79 16.13
C ARG A 134 10.46 -9.46 16.89
N GLU A 135 11.11 -8.44 16.33
CA GLU A 135 11.33 -7.17 17.01
C GLU A 135 10.09 -6.27 16.98
N LYS A 136 9.41 -6.21 15.85
CA LYS A 136 8.29 -5.29 15.62
C LYS A 136 6.91 -5.95 15.73
N GLY A 137 6.77 -7.17 15.27
CA GLY A 137 5.53 -7.95 15.37
C GLY A 137 4.31 -7.30 14.71
N TRP A 138 4.51 -6.52 13.64
CA TRP A 138 3.39 -5.86 12.97
C TRP A 138 2.43 -6.88 12.36
N PRO A 139 1.11 -6.72 12.57
CA PRO A 139 0.14 -7.55 11.86
C PRO A 139 0.27 -7.32 10.36
N GLN A 140 0.14 -8.38 9.60
CA GLN A 140 -0.01 -8.24 8.15
C GLN A 140 -1.38 -7.63 7.87
N ASN A 141 -1.40 -6.47 7.24
CA ASN A 141 -2.61 -5.98 6.59
C ASN A 141 -2.80 -6.77 5.29
N VAL A 142 -3.07 -8.05 5.45
CA VAL A 142 -3.60 -8.84 4.38
C VAL A 142 -5.07 -8.42 4.29
N LEU A 143 -5.37 -7.52 3.35
CA LEU A 143 -6.69 -7.57 2.77
C LEU A 143 -6.83 -9.01 2.32
N ALA A 144 -7.72 -9.74 2.98
CA ALA A 144 -7.98 -11.12 2.65
C ALA A 144 -8.11 -11.18 1.13
N SER A 145 -7.10 -11.75 0.49
CA SER A 145 -7.15 -12.02 -0.92
C SER A 145 -8.29 -13.02 -1.08
N ILE A 146 -9.44 -12.49 -1.48
CA ILE A 146 -10.61 -13.32 -1.83
C ILE A 146 -10.25 -14.27 -2.98
N SER A 147 -9.09 -14.10 -3.57
CA SER A 147 -8.58 -14.88 -4.68
C SER A 147 -7.59 -15.99 -4.31
N CYS A 148 -7.25 -16.18 -3.06
CA CYS A 148 -6.56 -17.39 -2.58
C CYS A 148 -7.51 -18.37 -1.93
N LEU A 149 -8.61 -18.66 -2.59
CA LEU A 149 -9.14 -20.00 -2.50
C LEU A 149 -8.17 -20.88 -3.29
N PRO A 150 -7.51 -21.86 -2.68
CA PRO A 150 -6.88 -22.90 -3.46
C PRO A 150 -7.94 -23.38 -4.44
N ALA A 151 -7.60 -23.44 -5.71
CA ALA A 151 -8.39 -24.22 -6.62
C ALA A 151 -8.41 -25.64 -6.02
N MET A 152 -9.42 -25.92 -5.25
CA MET A 152 -9.71 -27.30 -4.86
C MET A 152 -10.05 -27.98 -6.14
N LEU A 153 -9.10 -28.71 -6.64
CA LEU A 153 -9.27 -29.70 -7.67
C LEU A 153 -10.46 -30.56 -7.31
N ALA A 154 -11.48 -30.42 -8.11
CA ALA A 154 -12.34 -31.57 -8.29
C ALA A 154 -11.54 -32.63 -9.05
#